data_c96e51a0ca2771b7869043eb3a4f53fe
#
_entry.id   c96e51a0ca2771b7869043eb3a4f53fe
#
_cell.length_a   1.000
_cell.length_b   1.000
_cell.length_c   1.000
_cell.angle_alpha   90.00
_cell.angle_beta   90.00
_cell.angle_gamma   90.00
#
_symmetry.space_group_name_H-M   'P 1'
#
loop_
_entity.id
_entity.type
_entity.pdbx_description
1 polymer ?
#
loop_
_entity_poly.entity_id
_entity_poly.type
_entity_poly.pdbx_seq_one_letter_code
_entity_poly.pdbx_strand_id
1 'polypeptide(L)'
;MPHDDIVRRLADAVDTFRADGDMAELQGVLAALVREAPVDALALAAEPYRTMPEVAGPIFEKVVEADPDNAKALVALANAYWLAGRGTEKVGELASRAISADPANRAGWHLWCLSESDARERTIRWRQVVARFPDDDLARATLADNAAALAGAERDPEALALAIGEYEVLRSRAARPEQRDALDKALTTLKGWSL
;
A
#
# COMPACT_ATOMS: atom_id res chain seq x y z
N MET A 1 -8.94 -20.58 22.21
CA MET A 1 -10.09 -19.64 22.16
C MET A 1 -10.85 -19.88 20.86
N PRO A 2 -12.19 -20.00 20.84
CA PRO A 2 -12.97 -20.13 19.61
C PRO A 2 -12.84 -18.88 18.73
N HIS A 3 -12.90 -19.05 17.42
CA HIS A 3 -12.78 -17.95 16.46
C HIS A 3 -13.83 -16.84 16.69
N ASP A 4 -15.09 -17.21 16.91
CA ASP A 4 -16.19 -16.25 17.15
C ASP A 4 -15.95 -15.39 18.39
N ASP A 5 -15.29 -15.94 19.43
CA ASP A 5 -14.92 -15.18 20.62
C ASP A 5 -13.82 -14.15 20.33
N ILE A 6 -12.84 -14.51 19.50
CA ILE A 6 -11.79 -13.58 19.05
C ILE A 6 -12.40 -12.43 18.26
N VAL A 7 -13.24 -12.74 17.27
CA VAL A 7 -13.92 -11.75 16.42
C VAL A 7 -14.74 -10.79 17.27
N ARG A 8 -15.57 -11.32 18.19
CA ARG A 8 -16.40 -10.50 19.07
C ARG A 8 -15.55 -9.58 19.95
N ARG A 9 -14.56 -10.12 20.67
CA ARG A 9 -13.70 -9.33 21.57
C ARG A 9 -12.94 -8.24 20.83
N LEU A 10 -12.47 -8.53 19.61
CA LEU A 10 -11.79 -7.54 18.77
C LEU A 10 -12.76 -6.45 18.28
N ALA A 11 -13.95 -6.85 17.85
CA ALA A 11 -14.98 -5.90 17.40
C ALA A 11 -15.43 -4.98 18.54
N ASP A 12 -15.75 -5.55 19.72
CA ASP A 12 -16.16 -4.77 20.90
C ASP A 12 -15.08 -3.73 21.28
N ALA A 13 -13.80 -4.15 21.30
CA ALA A 13 -12.69 -3.26 21.64
C ALA A 13 -12.50 -2.13 20.60
N VAL A 14 -12.66 -2.44 19.31
CA VAL A 14 -12.59 -1.44 18.23
C VAL A 14 -13.77 -0.46 18.30
N ASP A 15 -14.96 -0.95 18.57
CA ASP A 15 -16.15 -0.10 18.68
C ASP A 15 -16.08 0.81 19.91
N THR A 16 -15.58 0.30 21.06
CA THR A 16 -15.29 1.14 22.24
C THR A 16 -14.25 2.22 21.89
N PHE A 17 -13.13 1.84 21.28
CA PHE A 17 -12.10 2.81 20.85
C PHE A 17 -12.65 3.87 19.90
N ARG A 18 -13.54 3.52 18.98
CA ARG A 18 -14.18 4.49 18.08
C ARG A 18 -15.13 5.43 18.79
N ALA A 19 -15.75 4.98 19.87
CA ALA A 19 -16.72 5.76 20.62
C ALA A 19 -16.08 6.77 21.58
N ASP A 20 -15.01 6.37 22.28
CA ASP A 20 -14.40 7.16 23.37
C ASP A 20 -12.94 7.53 23.17
N GLY A 21 -12.25 6.88 22.20
CA GLY A 21 -10.83 7.13 21.90
C GLY A 21 -9.86 6.47 22.90
N ASP A 22 -10.32 5.54 23.76
CA ASP A 22 -9.45 4.90 24.74
C ASP A 22 -8.49 3.89 24.09
N MET A 23 -7.31 4.40 23.77
CA MET A 23 -6.22 3.60 23.23
C MET A 23 -5.67 2.57 24.22
N ALA A 24 -5.70 2.85 25.50
CA ALA A 24 -5.15 1.95 26.51
C ALA A 24 -6.01 0.68 26.66
N GLU A 25 -7.32 0.83 26.60
CA GLU A 25 -8.25 -0.32 26.60
C GLU A 25 -8.06 -1.16 25.35
N LEU A 26 -8.05 -0.54 24.15
CA LEU A 26 -7.78 -1.26 22.89
C LEU A 26 -6.46 -2.04 22.94
N GLN A 27 -5.38 -1.41 23.37
CA GLN A 27 -4.07 -2.06 23.49
C GLN A 27 -4.08 -3.22 24.50
N GLY A 28 -4.80 -3.09 25.61
CA GLY A 28 -4.96 -4.15 26.60
C GLY A 28 -5.65 -5.39 26.01
N VAL A 29 -6.73 -5.21 25.27
CA VAL A 29 -7.45 -6.30 24.60
C VAL A 29 -6.58 -6.93 23.51
N LEU A 30 -5.91 -6.11 22.68
CA LEU A 30 -5.01 -6.61 21.63
C LEU A 30 -3.86 -7.43 22.22
N ALA A 31 -3.21 -6.96 23.28
CA ALA A 31 -2.13 -7.70 23.94
C ALA A 31 -2.60 -9.08 24.49
N ALA A 32 -3.82 -9.14 25.04
CA ALA A 32 -4.41 -10.40 25.49
C ALA A 32 -4.70 -11.33 24.31
N LEU A 33 -5.31 -10.82 23.23
CA LEU A 33 -5.61 -11.61 22.03
C LEU A 33 -4.33 -12.15 21.36
N VAL A 34 -3.31 -11.31 21.19
CA VAL A 34 -2.02 -11.68 20.59
C VAL A 34 -1.32 -12.80 21.42
N ARG A 35 -1.48 -12.77 22.74
CA ARG A 35 -0.89 -13.80 23.63
C ARG A 35 -1.67 -15.11 23.61
N GLU A 36 -2.99 -15.07 23.55
CA GLU A 36 -3.86 -16.21 23.88
C GLU A 36 -4.48 -16.89 22.64
N ALA A 37 -4.67 -16.14 21.56
CA ALA A 37 -5.39 -16.63 20.38
C ALA A 37 -4.49 -17.42 19.42
N PRO A 38 -5.02 -18.46 18.75
CA PRO A 38 -4.36 -19.09 17.62
C PRO A 38 -4.08 -18.07 16.51
N VAL A 39 -2.86 -18.12 15.94
CA VAL A 39 -2.36 -17.13 14.98
C VAL A 39 -3.27 -17.01 13.74
N ASP A 40 -3.70 -18.14 13.17
CA ASP A 40 -4.58 -18.15 11.99
C ASP A 40 -5.94 -17.52 12.26
N ALA A 41 -6.52 -17.80 13.44
CA ALA A 41 -7.81 -17.24 13.83
C ALA A 41 -7.68 -15.72 14.09
N LEU A 42 -6.56 -15.29 14.64
CA LEU A 42 -6.26 -13.88 14.89
C LEU A 42 -6.06 -13.12 13.59
N ALA A 43 -5.31 -13.67 12.63
CA ALA A 43 -5.12 -13.10 11.31
C ALA A 43 -6.46 -12.90 10.59
N LEU A 44 -7.33 -13.92 10.62
CA LEU A 44 -8.65 -13.85 9.99
C LEU A 44 -9.56 -12.80 10.65
N ALA A 45 -9.55 -12.72 11.98
CA ALA A 45 -10.34 -11.73 12.72
C ALA A 45 -9.88 -10.28 12.44
N ALA A 46 -8.60 -10.08 12.10
CA ALA A 46 -8.03 -8.78 11.79
C ALA A 46 -8.31 -8.28 10.35
N GLU A 47 -8.78 -9.14 9.44
CA GLU A 47 -9.01 -8.77 8.04
C GLU A 47 -9.86 -7.50 7.84
N PRO A 48 -10.99 -7.28 8.57
CA PRO A 48 -11.78 -6.05 8.45
C PRO A 48 -11.05 -4.79 8.93
N TYR A 49 -9.96 -4.95 9.69
CA TYR A 49 -9.23 -3.86 10.35
C TYR A 49 -7.86 -3.59 9.73
N ARG A 50 -7.57 -4.09 8.53
CA ARG A 50 -6.26 -3.93 7.87
C ARG A 50 -5.84 -2.47 7.63
N THR A 51 -6.80 -1.55 7.61
CA THR A 51 -6.55 -0.12 7.47
C THR A 51 -6.48 0.63 8.80
N MET A 52 -6.60 -0.09 9.93
CA MET A 52 -6.41 0.44 11.27
C MET A 52 -5.04 -0.01 11.79
N PRO A 53 -4.00 0.82 11.70
CA PRO A 53 -2.64 0.42 12.06
C PRO A 53 -2.48 0.02 13.52
N GLU A 54 -3.31 0.59 14.41
CA GLU A 54 -3.34 0.27 15.84
C GLU A 54 -3.76 -1.18 16.09
N VAL A 55 -4.62 -1.72 15.24
CA VAL A 55 -5.11 -3.12 15.31
C VAL A 55 -4.25 -4.03 14.45
N ALA A 56 -4.03 -3.66 13.20
CA ALA A 56 -3.32 -4.48 12.23
C ALA A 56 -1.84 -4.69 12.62
N GLY A 57 -1.16 -3.63 13.12
CA GLY A 57 0.25 -3.71 13.47
C GLY A 57 0.55 -4.85 14.45
N PRO A 58 0.06 -4.83 15.69
CA PRO A 58 0.35 -5.85 16.69
C PRO A 58 -0.06 -7.27 16.27
N ILE A 59 -1.17 -7.40 15.54
CA ILE A 59 -1.67 -8.71 15.11
C ILE A 59 -0.77 -9.27 14.00
N PHE A 60 -0.46 -8.49 12.97
CA PHE A 60 0.36 -8.99 11.86
C PHE A 60 1.84 -9.09 12.22
N GLU A 61 2.35 -8.36 13.22
CA GLU A 61 3.65 -8.64 13.84
C GLU A 61 3.70 -10.09 14.35
N LYS A 62 2.67 -10.52 15.10
CA LYS A 62 2.57 -11.89 15.61
C LYS A 62 2.44 -12.94 14.51
N VAL A 63 1.67 -12.64 13.46
CA VAL A 63 1.52 -13.55 12.31
C VAL A 63 2.85 -13.72 11.57
N VAL A 64 3.58 -12.63 11.31
CA VAL A 64 4.90 -12.67 10.66
C VAL A 64 5.98 -13.31 11.52
N GLU A 65 5.89 -13.20 12.86
CA GLU A 65 6.77 -13.93 13.78
C GLU A 65 6.57 -15.44 13.66
N ALA A 66 5.31 -15.90 13.54
CA ALA A 66 4.95 -17.32 13.46
C ALA A 66 5.19 -17.90 12.05
N ASP A 67 4.98 -17.11 11.01
CA ASP A 67 5.18 -17.49 9.61
C ASP A 67 5.88 -16.34 8.84
N PRO A 68 7.23 -16.32 8.85
CA PRO A 68 8.03 -15.23 8.30
C PRO A 68 7.90 -15.02 6.79
N ASP A 69 7.43 -16.04 6.04
CA ASP A 69 7.29 -16.03 4.59
C ASP A 69 5.82 -15.87 4.15
N ASN A 70 4.93 -15.53 5.06
CA ASN A 70 3.54 -15.25 4.76
C ASN A 70 3.39 -13.91 4.02
N ALA A 71 3.38 -13.96 2.69
CA ALA A 71 3.32 -12.77 1.84
C ALA A 71 2.12 -11.84 2.18
N LYS A 72 0.95 -12.42 2.51
CA LYS A 72 -0.25 -11.63 2.87
C LYS A 72 -0.08 -10.91 4.20
N ALA A 73 0.50 -11.59 5.19
CA ALA A 73 0.77 -11.00 6.50
C ALA A 73 1.86 -9.92 6.40
N LEU A 74 2.93 -10.17 5.64
CA LEU A 74 3.98 -9.19 5.37
C LEU A 74 3.43 -7.90 4.74
N VAL A 75 2.54 -8.03 3.75
CA VAL A 75 1.85 -6.87 3.14
C VAL A 75 0.96 -6.15 4.14
N ALA A 76 0.19 -6.88 4.94
CA ALA A 76 -0.68 -6.27 5.95
C ALA A 76 0.12 -5.50 7.01
N LEU A 77 1.24 -6.08 7.46
CA LEU A 77 2.15 -5.42 8.41
C LEU A 77 2.83 -4.20 7.78
N ALA A 78 3.33 -4.31 6.55
CA ALA A 78 3.95 -3.20 5.83
C ALA A 78 2.96 -2.04 5.65
N ASN A 79 1.70 -2.34 5.30
CA ASN A 79 0.65 -1.33 5.19
C ASN A 79 0.33 -0.68 6.55
N ALA A 80 0.24 -1.47 7.62
CA ALA A 80 0.03 -0.93 8.97
C ALA A 80 1.19 0.00 9.38
N TYR A 81 2.42 -0.38 9.08
CA TYR A 81 3.60 0.46 9.35
C TYR A 81 3.63 1.74 8.50
N TRP A 82 3.22 1.64 7.24
CA TRP A 82 3.07 2.81 6.37
C TRP A 82 2.06 3.81 6.94
N LEU A 83 0.86 3.34 7.29
CA LEU A 83 -0.20 4.17 7.87
C LEU A 83 0.17 4.76 9.24
N ALA A 84 0.93 4.02 10.04
CA ALA A 84 1.43 4.47 11.35
C ALA A 84 2.68 5.39 11.26
N GLY A 85 3.23 5.64 10.07
CA GLY A 85 4.44 6.45 9.90
C GLY A 85 5.69 5.82 10.54
N ARG A 86 5.80 4.47 10.55
CA ARG A 86 6.90 3.73 11.20
C ARG A 86 8.23 3.76 10.42
N GLY A 87 8.31 4.58 9.37
CA GLY A 87 9.50 4.77 8.54
C GLY A 87 9.50 3.92 7.27
N THR A 88 10.02 4.51 6.20
CA THR A 88 10.04 3.92 4.86
C THR A 88 10.95 2.69 4.77
N GLU A 89 12.03 2.64 5.55
CA GLU A 89 12.96 1.52 5.56
C GLU A 89 12.28 0.21 5.98
N LYS A 90 11.55 0.22 7.12
CA LYS A 90 10.83 -0.97 7.60
C LYS A 90 9.73 -1.42 6.64
N VAL A 91 9.03 -0.47 6.03
CA VAL A 91 8.01 -0.76 5.02
C VAL A 91 8.64 -1.42 3.80
N GLY A 92 9.77 -0.89 3.31
CA GLY A 92 10.50 -1.42 2.18
C GLY A 92 11.05 -2.83 2.42
N GLU A 93 11.56 -3.11 3.63
CA GLU A 93 12.02 -4.44 4.02
C GLU A 93 10.88 -5.47 3.97
N LEU A 94 9.75 -5.17 4.63
CA LEU A 94 8.58 -6.05 4.65
C LEU A 94 8.00 -6.26 3.24
N ALA A 95 7.93 -5.21 2.43
CA ALA A 95 7.46 -5.28 1.06
C ALA A 95 8.39 -6.16 0.19
N SER A 96 9.69 -6.03 0.33
CA SER A 96 10.69 -6.85 -0.37
C SER A 96 10.57 -8.33 0.00
N ARG A 97 10.37 -8.63 1.28
CA ARG A 97 10.11 -9.99 1.75
C ARG A 97 8.81 -10.56 1.17
N ALA A 98 7.73 -9.74 1.16
CA ALA A 98 6.46 -10.15 0.57
C ALA A 98 6.58 -10.47 -0.92
N ILE A 99 7.33 -9.67 -1.69
CA ILE A 99 7.63 -9.90 -3.11
C ILE A 99 8.45 -11.19 -3.30
N SER A 100 9.41 -11.44 -2.42
CA SER A 100 10.22 -12.66 -2.47
C SER A 100 9.40 -13.91 -2.20
N ALA A 101 8.46 -13.84 -1.24
CA ALA A 101 7.57 -14.95 -0.89
C ALA A 101 6.46 -15.19 -1.94
N ASP A 102 5.90 -14.11 -2.50
CA ASP A 102 4.90 -14.16 -3.57
C ASP A 102 5.14 -13.04 -4.59
N PRO A 103 5.90 -13.32 -5.67
CA PRO A 103 6.15 -12.34 -6.73
C PRO A 103 4.91 -11.87 -7.49
N ALA A 104 3.75 -12.50 -7.35
CA ALA A 104 2.49 -12.08 -7.95
C ALA A 104 1.70 -11.12 -7.05
N ASN A 105 2.14 -10.87 -5.82
CA ASN A 105 1.47 -10.00 -4.87
C ASN A 105 1.65 -8.52 -5.22
N ARG A 106 0.70 -7.93 -5.96
CA ARG A 106 0.73 -6.51 -6.40
C ARG A 106 0.90 -5.54 -5.23
N ALA A 107 0.24 -5.79 -4.10
CA ALA A 107 0.28 -4.88 -2.96
C ALA A 107 1.70 -4.78 -2.37
N GLY A 108 2.45 -5.88 -2.36
CA GLY A 108 3.88 -5.88 -1.99
C GLY A 108 4.69 -4.96 -2.91
N TRP A 109 4.50 -5.07 -4.23
CA TRP A 109 5.17 -4.21 -5.21
C TRP A 109 4.81 -2.74 -5.04
N HIS A 110 3.54 -2.40 -4.78
CA HIS A 110 3.11 -1.01 -4.53
C HIS A 110 3.79 -0.44 -3.27
N LEU A 111 3.78 -1.19 -2.16
CA LEU A 111 4.43 -0.76 -0.91
C LEU A 111 5.94 -0.58 -1.07
N TRP A 112 6.59 -1.44 -1.85
CA TRP A 112 8.01 -1.32 -2.19
C TRP A 112 8.31 -0.03 -2.97
N CYS A 113 7.45 0.38 -3.90
CA CYS A 113 7.58 1.66 -4.59
C CYS A 113 7.33 2.84 -3.64
N LEU A 114 6.27 2.76 -2.82
CA LEU A 114 5.91 3.84 -1.89
C LEU A 114 6.98 4.06 -0.81
N SER A 115 7.73 3.03 -0.45
CA SER A 115 8.80 3.14 0.55
C SER A 115 10.07 3.82 0.02
N GLU A 116 10.18 4.07 -1.30
CA GLU A 116 11.33 4.76 -1.88
C GLU A 116 11.18 6.28 -1.77
N SER A 117 12.17 6.92 -1.17
CA SER A 117 12.19 8.38 -0.97
C SER A 117 12.78 9.15 -2.14
N ASP A 118 13.75 8.55 -2.85
CA ASP A 118 14.33 9.16 -4.04
C ASP A 118 13.34 9.14 -5.21
N ALA A 119 13.07 10.32 -5.79
CA ALA A 119 12.03 10.47 -6.81
C ALA A 119 12.38 9.71 -8.11
N ARG A 120 13.66 9.69 -8.50
CA ARG A 120 14.11 9.01 -9.71
C ARG A 120 14.05 7.49 -9.53
N GLU A 121 14.56 6.99 -8.42
CA GLU A 121 14.49 5.56 -8.09
C GLU A 121 13.04 5.08 -7.93
N ARG A 122 12.20 5.87 -7.28
CA ARG A 122 10.76 5.56 -7.15
C ARG A 122 10.07 5.48 -8.52
N THR A 123 10.41 6.35 -9.46
CA THR A 123 9.89 6.30 -10.84
C THR A 123 10.37 5.01 -11.54
N ILE A 124 11.63 4.62 -11.35
CA ILE A 124 12.18 3.37 -11.89
C ILE A 124 11.43 2.16 -11.32
N ARG A 125 11.17 2.13 -10.01
CA ARG A 125 10.41 1.05 -9.36
C ARG A 125 8.99 0.95 -9.92
N TRP A 126 8.26 2.07 -10.04
CA TRP A 126 6.92 2.06 -10.62
C TRP A 126 6.92 1.58 -12.07
N ARG A 127 7.93 1.91 -12.87
CA ARG A 127 8.09 1.37 -14.22
C ARG A 127 8.23 -0.15 -14.24
N GLN A 128 8.95 -0.73 -13.25
CA GLN A 128 9.06 -2.19 -13.11
C GLN A 128 7.69 -2.81 -12.77
N VAL A 129 6.91 -2.17 -11.90
CA VAL A 129 5.56 -2.62 -11.54
C VAL A 129 4.63 -2.63 -12.77
N VAL A 130 4.61 -1.55 -13.56
CA VAL A 130 3.81 -1.46 -14.78
C VAL A 130 4.23 -2.50 -15.82
N ALA A 131 5.55 -2.79 -15.95
CA ALA A 131 6.03 -3.83 -16.84
C ALA A 131 5.61 -5.23 -16.39
N ARG A 132 5.56 -5.48 -15.09
CA ARG A 132 5.15 -6.76 -14.52
C ARG A 132 3.62 -6.96 -14.50
N PHE A 133 2.88 -5.89 -14.25
CA PHE A 133 1.42 -5.88 -14.16
C PHE A 133 0.84 -4.86 -15.16
N PRO A 134 0.84 -5.16 -16.46
CA PRO A 134 0.49 -4.19 -17.50
C PRO A 134 -0.99 -3.76 -17.48
N ASP A 135 -1.84 -4.49 -16.77
CA ASP A 135 -3.26 -4.22 -16.55
C ASP A 135 -3.54 -3.43 -15.25
N ASP A 136 -2.49 -3.08 -14.50
CA ASP A 136 -2.60 -2.29 -13.27
C ASP A 136 -2.63 -0.78 -13.60
N ASP A 137 -3.83 -0.27 -13.84
CA ASP A 137 -4.02 1.15 -14.16
C ASP A 137 -3.69 2.08 -12.98
N LEU A 138 -3.76 1.60 -11.72
CA LEU A 138 -3.31 2.37 -10.56
C LEU A 138 -1.79 2.56 -10.56
N ALA A 139 -1.04 1.48 -10.79
CA ALA A 139 0.42 1.55 -10.89
C ALA A 139 0.84 2.46 -12.06
N ARG A 140 0.14 2.36 -13.20
CA ARG A 140 0.38 3.19 -14.38
C ARG A 140 0.12 4.68 -14.11
N ALA A 141 -0.98 5.01 -13.44
CA ALA A 141 -1.28 6.38 -13.05
C ALA A 141 -0.21 6.92 -12.09
N THR A 142 0.19 6.12 -11.11
CA THR A 142 1.23 6.52 -10.16
C THR A 142 2.59 6.69 -10.84
N LEU A 143 2.93 5.84 -11.82
CA LEU A 143 4.14 6.02 -12.65
C LEU A 143 4.09 7.36 -13.41
N ALA A 144 2.96 7.65 -14.06
CA ALA A 144 2.79 8.90 -14.81
C ALA A 144 2.94 10.13 -13.90
N ASP A 145 2.30 10.10 -12.72
CA ASP A 145 2.39 11.20 -11.74
C ASP A 145 3.83 11.39 -11.23
N ASN A 146 4.54 10.31 -10.87
CA ASN A 146 5.93 10.39 -10.42
C ASN A 146 6.87 10.87 -11.54
N ALA A 147 6.68 10.41 -12.77
CA ALA A 147 7.46 10.83 -13.91
C ALA A 147 7.21 12.33 -14.25
N ALA A 148 5.96 12.80 -14.18
CA ALA A 148 5.63 14.21 -14.37
C ALA A 148 6.27 15.09 -13.28
N ALA A 149 6.19 14.67 -12.02
CA ALA A 149 6.82 15.38 -10.90
C ALA A 149 8.35 15.46 -11.08
N LEU A 150 8.99 14.36 -11.45
CA LEU A 150 10.43 14.28 -11.72
C LEU A 150 10.81 15.19 -12.89
N ALA A 151 10.05 15.16 -14.00
CA ALA A 151 10.27 16.03 -15.16
C ALA A 151 10.25 17.50 -14.80
N GLY A 152 9.28 17.93 -13.99
CA GLY A 152 9.19 19.32 -13.54
C GLY A 152 10.30 19.72 -12.57
N ALA A 153 10.68 18.84 -11.65
CA ALA A 153 11.69 19.13 -10.65
C ALA A 153 13.12 19.19 -11.22
N GLU A 154 13.45 18.27 -12.15
CA GLU A 154 14.80 18.11 -12.69
C GLU A 154 14.96 18.61 -14.12
N ARG A 155 13.87 19.14 -14.73
CA ARG A 155 13.80 19.54 -16.16
C ARG A 155 14.22 18.37 -17.08
N ASP A 156 13.68 17.19 -16.76
CA ASP A 156 14.05 15.93 -17.42
C ASP A 156 13.06 15.61 -18.57
N PRO A 157 13.49 15.75 -19.85
CA PRO A 157 12.62 15.49 -20.99
C PRO A 157 12.27 14.01 -21.17
N GLU A 158 13.11 13.08 -20.67
CA GLU A 158 12.82 11.64 -20.74
C GLU A 158 11.71 11.27 -19.74
N ALA A 159 11.77 11.84 -18.54
CA ALA A 159 10.69 11.69 -17.56
C ALA A 159 9.38 12.31 -18.06
N LEU A 160 9.43 13.47 -18.75
CA LEU A 160 8.25 14.08 -19.37
C LEU A 160 7.65 13.17 -20.45
N ALA A 161 8.48 12.63 -21.33
CA ALA A 161 8.03 11.72 -22.38
C ALA A 161 7.40 10.44 -21.79
N LEU A 162 7.97 9.90 -20.71
CA LEU A 162 7.41 8.77 -19.97
C LEU A 162 6.03 9.11 -19.39
N ALA A 163 5.89 10.24 -18.70
CA ALA A 163 4.61 10.67 -18.13
C ALA A 163 3.52 10.81 -19.22
N ILE A 164 3.83 11.46 -20.31
CA ILE A 164 2.89 11.62 -21.45
C ILE A 164 2.47 10.26 -22.00
N GLY A 165 3.42 9.35 -22.24
CA GLY A 165 3.14 8.02 -22.78
C GLY A 165 2.21 7.21 -21.88
N GLU A 166 2.46 7.22 -20.56
CA GLU A 166 1.62 6.47 -19.62
C GLU A 166 0.21 7.07 -19.48
N TYR A 167 0.07 8.40 -19.50
CA TYR A 167 -1.25 9.03 -19.52
C TYR A 167 -2.02 8.76 -20.84
N GLU A 168 -1.35 8.69 -21.97
CA GLU A 168 -1.98 8.32 -23.27
C GLU A 168 -2.54 6.89 -23.22
N VAL A 169 -1.80 5.95 -22.61
CA VAL A 169 -2.29 4.58 -22.39
C VAL A 169 -3.53 4.58 -21.49
N LEU A 170 -3.49 5.27 -20.34
CA LEU A 170 -4.65 5.41 -19.45
C LEU A 170 -5.86 6.02 -20.14
N ARG A 171 -5.64 7.09 -20.94
CA ARG A 171 -6.69 7.73 -21.71
C ARG A 171 -7.37 6.76 -22.69
N SER A 172 -6.57 5.94 -23.37
CA SER A 172 -7.10 4.93 -24.31
C SER A 172 -8.00 3.87 -23.65
N ARG A 173 -7.75 3.60 -22.36
CA ARG A 173 -8.49 2.62 -21.53
C ARG A 173 -9.65 3.21 -20.77
N ALA A 174 -9.69 4.54 -20.60
CA ALA A 174 -10.71 5.21 -19.80
C ALA A 174 -12.12 4.96 -20.33
N ALA A 175 -12.96 4.33 -19.53
CA ALA A 175 -14.33 4.01 -19.90
C ALA A 175 -15.28 5.22 -19.71
N ARG A 176 -15.03 6.05 -18.68
CA ARG A 176 -15.91 7.17 -18.30
C ARG A 176 -15.46 8.48 -18.97
N PRO A 177 -16.40 9.29 -19.51
CA PRO A 177 -16.08 10.59 -20.13
C PRO A 177 -15.29 11.51 -19.19
N GLU A 178 -15.70 11.62 -17.92
CA GLU A 178 -15.05 12.52 -16.95
C GLU A 178 -13.59 12.13 -16.71
N GLN A 179 -13.29 10.83 -16.74
CA GLN A 179 -11.92 10.34 -16.62
C GLN A 179 -11.10 10.70 -17.87
N ARG A 180 -11.67 10.58 -19.06
CA ARG A 180 -11.01 11.00 -20.31
C ARG A 180 -10.72 12.50 -20.31
N ASP A 181 -11.70 13.33 -19.92
CA ASP A 181 -11.54 14.78 -19.86
C ASP A 181 -10.43 15.19 -18.87
N ALA A 182 -10.33 14.51 -17.73
CA ALA A 182 -9.25 14.76 -16.76
C ALA A 182 -7.88 14.42 -17.36
N LEU A 183 -7.76 13.27 -18.04
CA LEU A 183 -6.52 12.86 -18.69
C LEU A 183 -6.15 13.75 -19.88
N ASP A 184 -7.13 14.22 -20.67
CA ASP A 184 -6.90 15.18 -21.76
C ASP A 184 -6.36 16.52 -21.25
N LYS A 185 -6.85 17.01 -20.10
CA LYS A 185 -6.32 18.21 -19.45
C LYS A 185 -4.88 18.01 -18.99
N ALA A 186 -4.59 16.88 -18.33
CA ALA A 186 -3.23 16.55 -17.89
C ALA A 186 -2.26 16.47 -19.08
N LEU A 187 -2.64 15.76 -20.14
CA LEU A 187 -1.85 15.65 -21.37
C LEU A 187 -1.61 17.00 -22.04
N THR A 188 -2.64 17.86 -22.11
CA THR A 188 -2.51 19.22 -22.66
C THR A 188 -1.51 20.04 -21.87
N THR A 189 -1.57 19.96 -20.55
CA THR A 189 -0.62 20.66 -19.66
C THR A 189 0.81 20.18 -19.89
N LEU A 190 1.06 18.86 -19.83
CA LEU A 190 2.40 18.29 -19.97
C LEU A 190 3.01 18.54 -21.36
N LYS A 191 2.21 18.44 -22.44
CA LYS A 191 2.66 18.73 -23.81
C LYS A 191 2.99 20.20 -24.03
N GLY A 192 2.49 21.10 -23.18
CA GLY A 192 2.83 22.53 -23.19
C GLY A 192 4.11 22.87 -22.42
N TRP A 193 4.73 21.93 -21.73
CA TRP A 193 5.97 22.21 -20.97
C TRP A 193 7.17 22.40 -21.90
N SER A 194 7.98 23.41 -21.60
CA SER A 194 9.30 23.68 -22.21
C SER A 194 10.37 23.40 -21.15
N LEU A 195 10.97 22.24 -21.18
CA LEU A 195 12.00 21.80 -20.23
C LEU A 195 13.42 22.15 -20.70
#